data_fca0b3cb8c2b69ef4f69f3ed02325b71
#
_entry.id   fca0b3cb8c2b69ef4f69f3ed02325b71
#
_cell.length_a   1.000
_cell.length_b   1.000
_cell.length_c   1.000
_cell.angle_alpha   90.00
_cell.angle_beta   90.00
_cell.angle_gamma   90.00
#
_symmetry.space_group_name_H-M   'P 1'
#
loop_
_entity.id
_entity.type
_entity.pdbx_description
1 polymer ?
#
loop_
_entity_poly.entity_id
_entity_poly.type
_entity_poly.pdbx_seq_one_letter_code
_entity_poly.pdbx_strand_id
1 'polypeptide(L)'
;MSKSKFKNPVVKWIDHRLPVFSFMDHELNHYPTPKNLNYFWNFGSLAGFALVTMIVTGIVLSMNYTAHVDYAFDSVERIMRDVNHGWLIRYIHMNGASFFFIVVYIHIFRGLYYGSYKAPRELLWILGVLILLLMMATAFMGYVLPWGQMSFWGATVITNLFSAIPLVGESIVTWLWGGFSVDNSTLNRFFSLHFVLPFVIVGVVILHLVALHRFGSNNPIGIDVKGTQDTVPFSPYYTIKDLFGLSVFLSFFAAAVFFFPNFMGHPDNYIEANPMVTPAHIVPEWYFLPFYAILRAIPDKLGGVLFMFGAIAVLFILPWLDRSSVRSSQFRPIYKIFFWILLFDCILLGYLGAMPAEGIYVLLSRIATAYYFFHFLILFPLLPYIEKTKPLPISISEPILGGAATASAFATREKK
;
A
#
# COMPACT_ATOMS: atom_id res chain seq x y z
N MET A 1 -3.32 -37.31 20.79
CA MET A 1 -4.34 -36.74 19.88
C MET A 1 -5.18 -35.76 20.66
N SER A 2 -5.10 -34.47 20.36
CA SER A 2 -5.92 -33.44 21.00
C SER A 2 -7.40 -33.67 20.66
N LYS A 3 -8.27 -33.70 21.66
CA LYS A 3 -9.72 -33.76 21.43
C LYS A 3 -10.15 -32.49 20.73
N SER A 4 -10.78 -32.59 19.55
CA SER A 4 -11.31 -31.46 18.80
C SER A 4 -12.26 -30.65 19.69
N LYS A 5 -12.04 -29.31 19.74
CA LYS A 5 -12.87 -28.34 20.48
C LYS A 5 -14.28 -28.16 19.90
N PHE A 6 -14.49 -28.59 18.67
CA PHE A 6 -15.73 -28.35 17.92
C PHE A 6 -16.81 -29.39 18.21
N LYS A 7 -18.04 -28.92 18.43
CA LYS A 7 -19.21 -29.81 18.68
C LYS A 7 -19.83 -30.34 17.38
N ASN A 8 -19.79 -29.55 16.30
CA ASN A 8 -20.37 -29.94 15.01
C ASN A 8 -19.57 -31.11 14.38
N PRO A 9 -20.21 -32.23 14.01
CA PRO A 9 -19.53 -33.42 13.50
C PRO A 9 -18.82 -33.17 12.15
N VAL A 10 -19.37 -32.32 11.27
CA VAL A 10 -18.78 -31.98 9.97
C VAL A 10 -17.54 -31.17 10.19
N VAL A 11 -17.59 -30.12 11.01
CA VAL A 11 -16.43 -29.28 11.37
C VAL A 11 -15.34 -30.13 12.01
N LYS A 12 -15.70 -31.03 12.93
CA LYS A 12 -14.75 -31.96 13.56
C LYS A 12 -14.11 -32.89 12.55
N TRP A 13 -14.88 -33.41 11.58
CA TRP A 13 -14.37 -34.30 10.54
C TRP A 13 -13.39 -33.62 9.60
N ILE A 14 -13.70 -32.36 9.18
CA ILE A 14 -12.79 -31.54 8.35
C ILE A 14 -11.52 -31.22 9.15
N ASP A 15 -11.69 -30.68 10.35
CA ASP A 15 -10.58 -30.17 11.16
C ASP A 15 -9.58 -31.27 11.59
N HIS A 16 -10.07 -32.51 11.75
CA HIS A 16 -9.19 -33.65 12.02
C HIS A 16 -8.29 -34.01 10.83
N ARG A 17 -8.72 -33.70 9.59
CA ARG A 17 -7.97 -33.99 8.35
C ARG A 17 -7.17 -32.80 7.83
N LEU A 18 -7.74 -31.63 7.97
CA LEU A 18 -7.17 -30.35 7.61
C LEU A 18 -7.52 -29.35 8.72
N PRO A 19 -6.60 -29.00 9.64
CA PRO A 19 -6.88 -28.28 10.88
C PRO A 19 -7.14 -26.78 10.64
N VAL A 20 -8.01 -26.44 9.68
CA VAL A 20 -8.31 -25.06 9.29
C VAL A 20 -9.03 -24.33 10.43
N PHE A 21 -10.03 -24.97 11.02
CA PHE A 21 -10.82 -24.33 12.08
C PHE A 21 -10.02 -24.16 13.37
N SER A 22 -9.21 -25.15 13.73
CA SER A 22 -8.28 -25.03 14.87
C SER A 22 -7.22 -23.96 14.63
N PHE A 23 -6.68 -23.86 13.42
CA PHE A 23 -5.74 -22.82 13.02
C PHE A 23 -6.39 -21.43 13.08
N MET A 24 -7.57 -21.27 12.48
CA MET A 24 -8.32 -20.01 12.52
C MET A 24 -8.68 -19.60 13.95
N ASP A 25 -9.10 -20.53 14.78
CA ASP A 25 -9.42 -20.26 16.18
C ASP A 25 -8.19 -19.77 16.96
N HIS A 26 -7.04 -20.40 16.74
CA HIS A 26 -5.78 -19.97 17.35
C HIS A 26 -5.34 -18.60 16.88
N GLU A 27 -5.29 -18.37 15.55
CA GLU A 27 -4.72 -17.18 14.94
C GLU A 27 -5.66 -15.96 14.97
N LEU A 28 -7.00 -16.17 15.04
CA LEU A 28 -7.96 -15.08 15.05
C LEU A 28 -8.57 -14.84 16.44
N ASN A 29 -8.99 -15.90 17.13
CA ASN A 29 -9.69 -15.73 18.41
C ASN A 29 -8.74 -15.56 19.59
N HIS A 30 -7.69 -16.39 19.66
CA HIS A 30 -6.82 -16.47 20.83
C HIS A 30 -5.48 -15.74 20.64
N TYR A 31 -5.23 -15.14 19.46
CA TYR A 31 -4.00 -14.44 19.18
C TYR A 31 -3.80 -13.26 20.14
N PRO A 32 -2.69 -13.24 20.92
CA PRO A 32 -2.44 -12.19 21.90
C PRO A 32 -2.05 -10.88 21.22
N THR A 33 -2.90 -9.90 21.32
CA THR A 33 -2.74 -8.60 20.66
C THR A 33 -2.46 -7.50 21.69
N PRO A 34 -1.51 -6.58 21.46
CA PRO A 34 -1.26 -5.45 22.35
C PRO A 34 -2.54 -4.65 22.61
N LYS A 35 -2.90 -4.43 23.87
CA LYS A 35 -4.18 -3.81 24.26
C LYS A 35 -4.29 -2.31 23.94
N ASN A 36 -3.20 -1.66 23.56
CA ASN A 36 -3.12 -0.22 23.31
C ASN A 36 -3.17 0.16 21.82
N LEU A 37 -3.49 -0.78 20.90
CA LEU A 37 -3.60 -0.45 19.48
C LEU A 37 -4.72 0.55 19.24
N ASN A 38 -4.44 1.61 18.48
CA ASN A 38 -5.42 2.60 18.04
C ASN A 38 -5.97 2.27 16.63
N TYR A 39 -6.85 3.10 16.08
CA TYR A 39 -7.49 2.87 14.78
C TYR A 39 -6.52 2.87 13.59
N PHE A 40 -5.31 3.41 13.71
CA PHE A 40 -4.31 3.30 12.64
C PHE A 40 -3.86 1.84 12.37
N TRP A 41 -4.11 0.92 13.32
CA TRP A 41 -3.84 -0.51 13.09
C TRP A 41 -4.89 -1.20 12.22
N ASN A 42 -6.09 -0.62 12.06
CA ASN A 42 -7.14 -1.16 11.19
C ASN A 42 -6.78 -1.05 9.69
N PHE A 43 -5.83 -0.18 9.31
CA PHE A 43 -5.45 0.01 7.90
C PHE A 43 -4.80 -1.24 7.26
N GLY A 44 -4.35 -2.21 8.04
CA GLY A 44 -3.93 -3.51 7.52
C GLY A 44 -5.12 -4.39 7.12
N SER A 45 -6.13 -4.52 7.98
CA SER A 45 -7.37 -5.27 7.67
C SER A 45 -8.19 -4.61 6.56
N LEU A 46 -8.25 -3.27 6.52
CA LEU A 46 -8.87 -2.52 5.43
C LEU A 46 -8.17 -2.74 4.09
N ALA A 47 -6.83 -2.82 4.07
CA ALA A 47 -6.08 -3.15 2.85
C ALA A 47 -6.39 -4.58 2.36
N GLY A 48 -6.52 -5.54 3.28
CA GLY A 48 -6.97 -6.90 2.95
C GLY A 48 -8.38 -6.94 2.37
N PHE A 49 -9.32 -6.18 2.95
CA PHE A 49 -10.67 -6.04 2.41
C PHE A 49 -10.67 -5.41 1.01
N ALA A 50 -9.90 -4.33 0.81
CA ALA A 50 -9.77 -3.69 -0.49
C ALA A 50 -9.20 -4.65 -1.54
N LEU A 51 -8.14 -5.42 -1.21
CA LEU A 51 -7.56 -6.42 -2.10
C LEU A 51 -8.61 -7.45 -2.56
N VAL A 52 -9.39 -8.01 -1.63
CA VAL A 52 -10.45 -8.97 -1.97
C VAL A 52 -11.50 -8.32 -2.87
N THR A 53 -11.92 -7.09 -2.56
CA THR A 53 -12.87 -6.34 -3.37
C THR A 53 -12.36 -6.14 -4.80
N MET A 54 -11.09 -5.74 -4.94
CA MET A 54 -10.45 -5.55 -6.25
C MET A 54 -10.40 -6.84 -7.07
N ILE A 55 -10.04 -7.96 -6.45
CA ILE A 55 -9.98 -9.26 -7.13
C ILE A 55 -11.37 -9.69 -7.59
N VAL A 56 -12.36 -9.66 -6.69
CA VAL A 56 -13.73 -10.10 -7.02
C VAL A 56 -14.34 -9.25 -8.14
N THR A 57 -14.25 -7.93 -8.02
CA THR A 57 -14.77 -7.03 -9.07
C THR A 57 -14.01 -7.13 -10.37
N GLY A 58 -12.68 -7.34 -10.33
CA GLY A 58 -11.86 -7.54 -11.51
C GLY A 58 -12.20 -8.82 -12.27
N ILE A 59 -12.42 -9.94 -11.57
CA ILE A 59 -12.88 -11.20 -12.17
C ILE A 59 -14.25 -11.00 -12.86
N VAL A 60 -15.20 -10.32 -12.19
CA VAL A 60 -16.52 -10.06 -12.79
C VAL A 60 -16.41 -9.17 -14.03
N LEU A 61 -15.58 -8.12 -13.99
CA LEU A 61 -15.37 -7.25 -15.15
C LEU A 61 -14.73 -8.01 -16.31
N SER A 62 -13.77 -8.89 -16.05
CA SER A 62 -13.09 -9.66 -17.09
C SER A 62 -14.02 -10.59 -17.90
N MET A 63 -15.18 -10.96 -17.33
CA MET A 63 -16.18 -11.78 -18.05
C MET A 63 -16.85 -11.05 -19.22
N ASN A 64 -16.80 -9.71 -19.23
CA ASN A 64 -17.43 -8.88 -20.25
C ASN A 64 -16.44 -7.96 -20.98
N TYR A 65 -15.18 -7.92 -20.55
CA TYR A 65 -14.12 -7.13 -21.15
C TYR A 65 -13.47 -7.87 -22.33
N THR A 66 -13.13 -7.15 -23.39
CA THR A 66 -12.44 -7.69 -24.57
C THR A 66 -11.08 -7.02 -24.73
N ALA A 67 -10.00 -7.76 -24.51
CA ALA A 67 -8.62 -7.26 -24.62
C ALA A 67 -8.15 -7.16 -26.07
N HIS A 68 -8.71 -6.24 -26.84
CA HIS A 68 -8.34 -5.94 -28.21
C HIS A 68 -8.47 -4.45 -28.49
N VAL A 69 -7.54 -3.84 -29.20
CA VAL A 69 -7.51 -2.39 -29.40
C VAL A 69 -8.77 -1.82 -30.03
N ASP A 70 -9.42 -2.56 -30.94
CA ASP A 70 -10.66 -2.15 -31.61
C ASP A 70 -11.91 -2.35 -30.73
N TYR A 71 -11.83 -3.07 -29.62
CA TYR A 71 -13.01 -3.46 -28.82
C TYR A 71 -12.88 -3.13 -27.33
N ALA A 72 -11.68 -2.82 -26.85
CA ALA A 72 -11.45 -2.62 -25.41
C ALA A 72 -12.28 -1.46 -24.85
N PHE A 73 -12.24 -0.31 -25.52
CA PHE A 73 -13.00 0.86 -25.11
C PHE A 73 -14.52 0.59 -25.16
N ASP A 74 -15.01 0.06 -26.28
CA ASP A 74 -16.43 -0.27 -26.46
C ASP A 74 -16.91 -1.35 -25.48
N SER A 75 -16.05 -2.32 -25.11
CA SER A 75 -16.41 -3.33 -24.13
C SER A 75 -16.60 -2.73 -22.73
N VAL A 76 -15.81 -1.71 -22.36
CA VAL A 76 -16.00 -0.97 -21.10
C VAL A 76 -17.28 -0.12 -21.15
N GLU A 77 -17.56 0.56 -22.27
CA GLU A 77 -18.81 1.31 -22.46
C GLU A 77 -20.03 0.37 -22.39
N ARG A 78 -19.96 -0.82 -23.01
CA ARG A 78 -21.00 -1.85 -22.92
C ARG A 78 -21.19 -2.32 -21.46
N ILE A 79 -20.12 -2.53 -20.70
CA ILE A 79 -20.23 -2.87 -19.28
C ILE A 79 -20.97 -1.76 -18.53
N MET A 80 -20.66 -0.51 -18.83
CA MET A 80 -21.26 0.64 -18.14
C MET A 80 -22.74 0.84 -18.46
N ARG A 81 -23.18 0.52 -19.67
CA ARG A 81 -24.51 0.88 -20.19
C ARG A 81 -25.47 -0.31 -20.31
N ASP A 82 -24.98 -1.46 -20.82
CA ASP A 82 -25.84 -2.57 -21.25
C ASP A 82 -25.82 -3.74 -20.27
N VAL A 83 -24.71 -3.96 -19.54
CA VAL A 83 -24.62 -5.04 -18.57
C VAL A 83 -25.36 -4.65 -17.30
N ASN A 84 -26.27 -5.52 -16.84
CA ASN A 84 -27.04 -5.24 -15.64
C ASN A 84 -26.13 -5.08 -14.40
N HIS A 85 -26.22 -3.92 -13.75
CA HIS A 85 -25.32 -3.48 -12.65
C HIS A 85 -23.83 -3.37 -13.03
N GLY A 86 -23.47 -3.43 -14.31
CA GLY A 86 -22.09 -3.32 -14.77
C GLY A 86 -21.42 -2.00 -14.36
N TRP A 87 -22.16 -0.88 -14.44
CA TRP A 87 -21.71 0.43 -13.98
C TRP A 87 -21.27 0.40 -12.51
N LEU A 88 -22.00 -0.31 -11.65
CA LEU A 88 -21.69 -0.40 -10.23
C LEU A 88 -20.39 -1.15 -10.00
N ILE A 89 -20.24 -2.33 -10.62
CA ILE A 89 -19.01 -3.13 -10.51
C ILE A 89 -17.81 -2.36 -11.07
N ARG A 90 -17.97 -1.65 -12.20
CA ARG A 90 -16.92 -0.84 -12.80
C ARG A 90 -16.49 0.31 -11.87
N TYR A 91 -17.45 1.04 -11.27
CA TYR A 91 -17.15 2.11 -10.33
C TYR A 91 -16.57 1.61 -9.01
N ILE A 92 -17.02 0.45 -8.49
CA ILE A 92 -16.40 -0.18 -7.33
C ILE A 92 -14.94 -0.52 -7.64
N HIS A 93 -14.64 -1.07 -8.82
CA HIS A 93 -13.27 -1.42 -9.20
C HIS A 93 -12.39 -0.18 -9.38
N MET A 94 -12.84 0.82 -10.12
CA MET A 94 -12.10 2.04 -10.40
C MET A 94 -11.81 2.86 -9.14
N ASN A 95 -12.85 3.15 -8.34
CA ASN A 95 -12.68 3.88 -7.08
C ASN A 95 -11.99 3.01 -6.02
N GLY A 96 -12.20 1.70 -6.06
CA GLY A 96 -11.54 0.73 -5.20
C GLY A 96 -10.02 0.80 -5.29
N ALA A 97 -9.46 0.99 -6.48
CA ALA A 97 -8.03 1.20 -6.66
C ALA A 97 -7.52 2.42 -5.88
N SER A 98 -8.20 3.57 -6.01
CA SER A 98 -7.86 4.78 -5.27
C SER A 98 -7.97 4.58 -3.75
N PHE A 99 -9.05 3.99 -3.26
CA PHE A 99 -9.24 3.71 -1.83
C PHE A 99 -8.22 2.71 -1.30
N PHE A 100 -7.80 1.74 -2.11
CA PHE A 100 -6.74 0.80 -1.74
C PHE A 100 -5.41 1.53 -1.54
N PHE A 101 -5.01 2.44 -2.44
CA PHE A 101 -3.81 3.25 -2.27
C PHE A 101 -3.89 4.19 -1.07
N ILE A 102 -5.04 4.85 -0.81
CA ILE A 102 -5.25 5.67 0.40
C ILE A 102 -4.96 4.83 1.66
N VAL A 103 -5.57 3.66 1.76
CA VAL A 103 -5.41 2.76 2.91
C VAL A 103 -3.96 2.32 3.07
N VAL A 104 -3.30 1.92 1.97
CA VAL A 104 -1.90 1.45 2.01
C VAL A 104 -0.94 2.58 2.34
N TYR A 105 -1.12 3.79 1.82
CA TYR A 105 -0.29 4.93 2.19
C TYR A 105 -0.41 5.29 3.67
N ILE A 106 -1.63 5.30 4.22
CA ILE A 106 -1.83 5.50 5.66
C ILE A 106 -1.18 4.37 6.47
N HIS A 107 -1.26 3.13 5.99
CA HIS A 107 -0.59 1.97 6.59
C HIS A 107 0.94 2.11 6.61
N ILE A 108 1.54 2.60 5.53
CA ILE A 108 2.98 2.88 5.43
C ILE A 108 3.37 4.02 6.38
N PHE A 109 2.67 5.16 6.34
CA PHE A 109 2.95 6.30 7.22
C PHE A 109 2.75 5.95 8.70
N ARG A 110 1.77 5.11 9.04
CA ARG A 110 1.64 4.54 10.38
C ARG A 110 2.89 3.72 10.74
N GLY A 111 3.38 2.90 9.80
CA GLY A 111 4.61 2.13 9.98
C GLY A 111 5.81 3.03 10.25
N LEU A 112 5.96 4.13 9.52
CA LEU A 112 7.00 5.15 9.72
C LEU A 112 6.85 5.83 11.08
N TYR A 113 5.67 6.34 11.41
CA TYR A 113 5.43 7.09 12.65
C TYR A 113 5.73 6.28 13.91
N TYR A 114 5.33 5.01 13.93
CA TYR A 114 5.51 4.15 15.10
C TYR A 114 6.75 3.25 15.04
N GLY A 115 7.57 3.37 14.00
CA GLY A 115 8.80 2.58 13.82
C GLY A 115 8.53 1.08 13.66
N SER A 116 7.46 0.70 12.95
CA SER A 116 7.04 -0.69 12.78
C SER A 116 7.96 -1.49 11.83
N TYR A 117 8.89 -0.82 11.15
CA TYR A 117 9.91 -1.41 10.27
C TYR A 117 11.17 -1.86 11.00
N LYS A 118 11.33 -1.47 12.28
CA LYS A 118 12.54 -1.79 13.08
C LYS A 118 12.55 -3.24 13.56
N ALA A 119 13.74 -3.70 13.92
CA ALA A 119 13.96 -5.04 14.46
C ALA A 119 12.92 -5.47 15.51
N PRO A 120 12.42 -6.70 15.42
CA PRO A 120 12.71 -7.80 14.49
C PRO A 120 11.74 -7.88 13.28
N ARG A 121 11.20 -6.74 12.79
CA ARG A 121 10.13 -6.67 11.78
C ARG A 121 10.62 -6.19 10.42
N GLU A 122 11.93 -6.28 10.14
CA GLU A 122 12.54 -5.82 8.88
C GLU A 122 11.96 -6.57 7.69
N LEU A 123 11.87 -7.90 7.76
CA LEU A 123 11.31 -8.72 6.70
C LEU A 123 9.82 -8.41 6.46
N LEU A 124 9.07 -8.17 7.53
CA LEU A 124 7.67 -7.74 7.45
C LEU A 124 7.55 -6.44 6.63
N TRP A 125 8.43 -5.48 6.88
CA TRP A 125 8.47 -4.21 6.15
C TRP A 125 8.85 -4.41 4.67
N ILE A 126 9.89 -5.18 4.39
CA ILE A 126 10.37 -5.48 3.02
C ILE A 126 9.25 -6.13 2.20
N LEU A 127 8.53 -7.12 2.75
CA LEU A 127 7.39 -7.73 2.09
C LEU A 127 6.28 -6.69 1.82
N GLY A 128 6.07 -5.74 2.74
CA GLY A 128 5.14 -4.62 2.53
C GLY A 128 5.55 -3.71 1.36
N VAL A 129 6.85 -3.37 1.23
CA VAL A 129 7.35 -2.58 0.09
C VAL A 129 7.25 -3.36 -1.22
N LEU A 130 7.47 -4.67 -1.20
CA LEU A 130 7.26 -5.53 -2.37
C LEU A 130 5.78 -5.55 -2.78
N ILE A 131 4.85 -5.64 -1.82
CA ILE A 131 3.40 -5.53 -2.09
C ILE A 131 3.08 -4.18 -2.74
N LEU A 132 3.64 -3.07 -2.25
CA LEU A 132 3.44 -1.75 -2.85
C LEU A 132 3.90 -1.72 -4.31
N LEU A 133 5.08 -2.26 -4.63
CA LEU A 133 5.56 -2.34 -6.02
C LEU A 133 4.64 -3.17 -6.92
N LEU A 134 4.20 -4.32 -6.44
CA LEU A 134 3.26 -5.17 -7.18
C LEU A 134 1.90 -4.49 -7.36
N MET A 135 1.41 -3.77 -6.35
CA MET A 135 0.20 -2.95 -6.47
C MET A 135 0.35 -1.85 -7.51
N MET A 136 1.47 -1.12 -7.50
CA MET A 136 1.76 -0.07 -8.49
C MET A 136 1.77 -0.65 -9.92
N ALA A 137 2.46 -1.77 -10.12
CA ALA A 137 2.49 -2.44 -11.41
C ALA A 137 1.08 -2.91 -11.84
N THR A 138 0.33 -3.51 -10.92
CA THR A 138 -1.05 -3.96 -11.18
C THR A 138 -1.95 -2.78 -11.56
N ALA A 139 -1.93 -1.70 -10.80
CA ALA A 139 -2.76 -0.53 -11.04
C ALA A 139 -2.41 0.16 -12.36
N PHE A 140 -1.12 0.31 -12.66
CA PHE A 140 -0.68 0.88 -13.94
C PHE A 140 -1.21 0.07 -15.14
N MET A 141 -1.03 -1.25 -15.13
CA MET A 141 -1.54 -2.08 -16.21
C MET A 141 -3.06 -2.06 -16.29
N GLY A 142 -3.76 -2.02 -15.15
CA GLY A 142 -5.22 -1.92 -15.09
C GLY A 142 -5.76 -0.61 -15.65
N TYR A 143 -5.03 0.50 -15.47
CA TYR A 143 -5.41 1.79 -16.02
C TYR A 143 -5.29 1.85 -17.55
N VAL A 144 -4.44 1.02 -18.14
CA VAL A 144 -4.30 0.91 -19.61
C VAL A 144 -5.49 0.20 -20.24
N LEU A 145 -6.15 -0.73 -19.54
CA LEU A 145 -7.17 -1.61 -20.11
C LEU A 145 -8.41 -0.91 -20.72
N PRO A 146 -8.93 0.21 -20.16
CA PRO A 146 -10.04 0.91 -20.79
C PRO A 146 -9.75 1.47 -22.19
N TRP A 147 -8.49 1.57 -22.56
CA TRP A 147 -8.03 2.03 -23.87
C TRP A 147 -8.55 3.44 -24.24
N GLY A 148 -8.67 4.30 -23.23
CA GLY A 148 -8.93 5.73 -23.44
C GLY A 148 -7.62 6.49 -23.72
N GLN A 149 -7.74 7.81 -23.98
CA GLN A 149 -6.60 8.66 -24.29
C GLN A 149 -5.52 8.64 -23.19
N MET A 150 -5.90 8.70 -21.92
CA MET A 150 -4.93 8.62 -20.82
C MET A 150 -4.35 7.20 -20.65
N SER A 151 -5.14 6.17 -20.95
CA SER A 151 -4.66 4.78 -20.95
C SER A 151 -3.52 4.59 -21.94
N PHE A 152 -3.75 4.98 -23.20
CA PHE A 152 -2.78 4.83 -24.29
C PHE A 152 -1.53 5.68 -24.10
N TRP A 153 -1.73 6.98 -23.86
CA TRP A 153 -0.60 7.91 -23.72
C TRP A 153 0.17 7.71 -22.41
N GLY A 154 -0.52 7.32 -21.34
CA GLY A 154 0.12 6.91 -20.10
C GLY A 154 0.99 5.66 -20.27
N ALA A 155 0.49 4.65 -20.99
CA ALA A 155 1.27 3.46 -21.33
C ALA A 155 2.50 3.84 -22.15
N THR A 156 2.33 4.66 -23.20
CA THR A 156 3.43 5.11 -24.09
C THR A 156 4.53 5.83 -23.30
N VAL A 157 4.16 6.80 -22.44
CA VAL A 157 5.13 7.58 -21.68
C VAL A 157 5.87 6.71 -20.65
N ILE A 158 5.13 5.95 -19.83
CA ILE A 158 5.73 5.19 -18.72
C ILE A 158 6.60 4.03 -19.23
N THR A 159 6.15 3.30 -20.25
CA THR A 159 6.97 2.20 -20.78
C THR A 159 8.20 2.71 -21.53
N ASN A 160 8.09 3.87 -22.18
CA ASN A 160 9.25 4.51 -22.84
C ASN A 160 10.31 5.01 -21.83
N LEU A 161 10.03 5.09 -20.55
CA LEU A 161 11.07 5.42 -19.55
C LEU A 161 12.18 4.37 -19.51
N PHE A 162 11.86 3.11 -19.80
CA PHE A 162 12.88 2.06 -19.85
C PHE A 162 13.94 2.27 -20.94
N SER A 163 13.65 3.03 -22.01
CA SER A 163 14.64 3.33 -23.04
C SER A 163 15.81 4.21 -22.52
N ALA A 164 15.68 4.79 -21.32
CA ALA A 164 16.78 5.50 -20.66
C ALA A 164 17.88 4.55 -20.16
N ILE A 165 17.63 3.25 -20.03
CA ILE A 165 18.62 2.26 -19.57
C ILE A 165 19.65 2.05 -20.67
N PRO A 166 20.95 2.32 -20.41
CA PRO A 166 21.98 2.15 -21.42
C PRO A 166 22.05 0.72 -21.96
N LEU A 167 22.36 0.57 -23.23
CA LEU A 167 22.59 -0.68 -23.97
C LEU A 167 21.35 -1.52 -24.20
N VAL A 168 20.46 -1.69 -23.22
CA VAL A 168 19.32 -2.64 -23.29
C VAL A 168 17.97 -1.96 -23.32
N GLY A 169 17.88 -0.65 -23.05
CA GLY A 169 16.62 0.07 -22.85
C GLY A 169 15.65 -0.03 -24.01
N GLU A 170 16.11 0.19 -25.23
CA GLU A 170 15.27 0.07 -26.46
C GLU A 170 14.75 -1.37 -26.67
N SER A 171 15.59 -2.36 -26.38
CA SER A 171 15.18 -3.77 -26.46
C SER A 171 14.11 -4.10 -25.43
N ILE A 172 14.21 -3.54 -24.21
CA ILE A 172 13.19 -3.68 -23.15
C ILE A 172 11.88 -3.05 -23.60
N VAL A 173 11.91 -1.84 -24.15
CA VAL A 173 10.71 -1.15 -24.63
C VAL A 173 10.04 -1.93 -25.76
N THR A 174 10.79 -2.34 -26.78
CA THR A 174 10.30 -3.16 -27.89
C THR A 174 9.69 -4.48 -27.38
N TRP A 175 10.33 -5.11 -26.41
CA TRP A 175 9.80 -6.32 -25.79
C TRP A 175 8.52 -6.04 -24.99
N LEU A 176 8.44 -4.96 -24.21
CA LEU A 176 7.23 -4.58 -23.46
C LEU A 176 6.06 -4.29 -24.38
N TRP A 177 6.28 -3.54 -25.45
CA TRP A 177 5.25 -3.22 -26.44
C TRP A 177 4.84 -4.44 -27.28
N GLY A 178 5.77 -5.36 -27.52
CA GLY A 178 5.60 -6.48 -28.45
C GLY A 178 5.66 -6.03 -29.90
N GLY A 179 6.28 -4.90 -30.16
CA GLY A 179 6.42 -4.22 -31.43
C GLY A 179 7.14 -2.89 -31.27
N PHE A 180 6.96 -1.99 -32.23
CA PHE A 180 7.63 -0.69 -32.26
C PHE A 180 6.78 0.46 -31.70
N SER A 181 5.53 0.16 -31.30
CA SER A 181 4.59 1.09 -30.68
C SER A 181 3.71 0.38 -29.67
N VAL A 182 3.07 1.15 -28.80
CA VAL A 182 1.97 0.65 -27.96
C VAL A 182 0.80 0.28 -28.87
N ASP A 183 0.39 -1.00 -28.83
CA ASP A 183 -0.63 -1.55 -29.72
C ASP A 183 -1.28 -2.79 -29.08
N ASN A 184 -2.00 -3.58 -29.86
CA ASN A 184 -2.74 -4.77 -29.43
C ASN A 184 -1.88 -5.76 -28.63
N SER A 185 -0.63 -5.96 -29.02
CA SER A 185 0.31 -6.81 -28.28
C SER A 185 0.57 -6.30 -26.87
N THR A 186 0.69 -4.99 -26.69
CA THR A 186 0.85 -4.34 -25.38
C THR A 186 -0.38 -4.54 -24.53
N LEU A 187 -1.57 -4.27 -25.08
CA LEU A 187 -2.85 -4.38 -24.39
C LEU A 187 -3.08 -5.80 -23.88
N ASN A 188 -2.84 -6.82 -24.70
CA ASN A 188 -3.01 -8.22 -24.33
C ASN A 188 -2.05 -8.65 -23.21
N ARG A 189 -0.78 -8.22 -23.27
CA ARG A 189 0.21 -8.49 -22.21
C ARG A 189 -0.21 -7.83 -20.89
N PHE A 190 -0.66 -6.58 -20.96
CA PHE A 190 -1.08 -5.84 -19.77
C PHE A 190 -2.36 -6.42 -19.16
N PHE A 191 -3.31 -6.86 -19.98
CA PHE A 191 -4.47 -7.60 -19.48
C PHE A 191 -4.07 -8.88 -18.76
N SER A 192 -3.22 -9.70 -19.38
CA SER A 192 -2.77 -10.97 -18.79
C SER A 192 -2.03 -10.76 -17.46
N LEU A 193 -1.11 -9.79 -17.42
CA LEU A 193 -0.35 -9.48 -16.21
C LEU A 193 -1.23 -8.82 -15.13
N HIS A 194 -2.13 -7.91 -15.50
CA HIS A 194 -3.08 -7.29 -14.57
C HIS A 194 -3.98 -8.34 -13.91
N PHE A 195 -4.40 -9.35 -14.67
CA PHE A 195 -5.22 -10.45 -14.15
C PHE A 195 -4.45 -11.36 -13.19
N VAL A 196 -3.18 -11.65 -13.47
CA VAL A 196 -2.36 -12.59 -12.68
C VAL A 196 -1.75 -11.93 -11.43
N LEU A 197 -1.27 -10.69 -11.53
CA LEU A 197 -0.53 -10.04 -10.43
C LEU A 197 -1.30 -9.93 -9.10
N PRO A 198 -2.63 -9.69 -9.05
CA PRO A 198 -3.38 -9.73 -7.81
C PRO A 198 -3.24 -11.03 -7.02
N PHE A 199 -3.14 -12.17 -7.69
CA PHE A 199 -2.93 -13.47 -7.04
C PHE A 199 -1.49 -13.61 -6.52
N VAL A 200 -0.52 -13.04 -7.21
CA VAL A 200 0.87 -12.92 -6.70
C VAL A 200 0.89 -12.05 -5.46
N ILE A 201 0.16 -10.92 -5.47
CA ILE A 201 0.00 -10.04 -4.29
C ILE A 201 -0.59 -10.84 -3.12
N VAL A 202 -1.64 -11.65 -3.33
CA VAL A 202 -2.19 -12.52 -2.27
C VAL A 202 -1.12 -13.43 -1.68
N GLY A 203 -0.29 -14.06 -2.51
CA GLY A 203 0.82 -14.90 -2.05
C GLY A 203 1.81 -14.14 -1.16
N VAL A 204 2.21 -12.92 -1.57
CA VAL A 204 3.11 -12.08 -0.78
C VAL A 204 2.43 -11.55 0.50
N VAL A 205 1.12 -11.24 0.45
CA VAL A 205 0.33 -10.85 1.64
C VAL A 205 0.29 -11.99 2.66
N ILE A 206 0.13 -13.24 2.23
CA ILE A 206 0.20 -14.40 3.14
C ILE A 206 1.56 -14.44 3.85
N LEU A 207 2.66 -14.26 3.11
CA LEU A 207 4.00 -14.21 3.70
C LEU A 207 4.16 -13.01 4.65
N HIS A 208 3.59 -11.86 4.32
CA HIS A 208 3.57 -10.66 5.17
C HIS A 208 2.82 -10.92 6.50
N LEU A 209 1.68 -11.61 6.45
CA LEU A 209 0.93 -12.01 7.65
C LEU A 209 1.68 -13.06 8.47
N VAL A 210 2.32 -14.04 7.84
CA VAL A 210 3.18 -15.02 8.54
C VAL A 210 4.32 -14.31 9.28
N ALA A 211 4.98 -13.36 8.62
CA ALA A 211 6.03 -12.56 9.26
C ALA A 211 5.50 -11.69 10.41
N LEU A 212 4.27 -11.16 10.28
CA LEU A 212 3.61 -10.42 11.36
C LEU A 212 3.34 -11.32 12.57
N HIS A 213 2.79 -12.50 12.37
CA HIS A 213 2.42 -13.42 13.44
C HIS A 213 3.64 -13.98 14.17
N ARG A 214 4.79 -14.08 13.50
CA ARG A 214 6.04 -14.55 14.11
C ARG A 214 6.51 -13.72 15.30
N PHE A 215 6.41 -12.38 15.21
CA PHE A 215 6.90 -11.46 16.22
C PHE A 215 5.80 -10.61 16.86
N GLY A 216 4.56 -10.77 16.42
CA GLY A 216 3.43 -9.96 16.85
C GLY A 216 3.46 -8.53 16.32
N SER A 217 2.33 -7.84 16.51
CA SER A 217 2.19 -6.45 16.11
C SER A 217 3.05 -5.51 16.95
N ASN A 218 3.63 -4.49 16.32
CA ASN A 218 4.10 -3.30 17.06
C ASN A 218 2.90 -2.56 17.68
N ASN A 219 3.14 -1.56 18.51
CA ASN A 219 2.10 -0.79 19.20
C ASN A 219 2.47 0.70 19.27
N PRO A 220 1.52 1.60 19.67
CA PRO A 220 1.74 3.04 19.65
C PRO A 220 2.94 3.55 20.47
N ILE A 221 3.30 2.88 21.53
CA ILE A 221 4.46 3.26 22.37
C ILE A 221 5.76 2.55 21.96
N GLY A 222 5.70 1.59 21.02
CA GLY A 222 6.87 0.92 20.44
C GLY A 222 7.62 -0.02 21.39
N ILE A 223 6.97 -0.49 22.46
CA ILE A 223 7.56 -1.38 23.48
C ILE A 223 7.09 -2.80 23.23
N ASP A 224 7.97 -3.77 23.43
CA ASP A 224 7.60 -5.18 23.30
C ASP A 224 6.66 -5.61 24.44
N VAL A 225 5.74 -6.52 24.13
CA VAL A 225 4.85 -7.14 25.11
C VAL A 225 5.66 -7.87 26.19
N LYS A 226 5.43 -7.54 27.45
CA LYS A 226 6.14 -8.13 28.59
C LYS A 226 5.38 -9.30 29.21
N GLY A 227 4.10 -9.39 28.97
CA GLY A 227 3.29 -10.47 29.54
C GLY A 227 1.80 -10.35 29.18
N THR A 228 0.99 -11.25 29.74
CA THR A 228 -0.46 -11.30 29.47
C THR A 228 -1.21 -10.02 29.88
N GLN A 229 -0.69 -9.27 30.86
CA GLN A 229 -1.26 -7.96 31.27
C GLN A 229 -1.20 -6.91 30.15
N ASP A 230 -0.31 -7.08 29.17
CA ASP A 230 -0.12 -6.16 28.05
C ASP A 230 -0.97 -6.50 26.83
N THR A 231 -1.66 -7.64 26.85
CA THR A 231 -2.41 -8.14 25.71
C THR A 231 -3.87 -8.40 26.02
N VAL A 232 -4.68 -8.43 24.97
CA VAL A 232 -6.03 -8.95 24.94
C VAL A 232 -6.15 -9.96 23.78
N PRO A 233 -7.09 -10.91 23.81
CA PRO A 233 -7.39 -11.75 22.64
C PRO A 233 -7.77 -10.85 21.44
N PHE A 234 -7.42 -11.25 20.22
CA PHE A 234 -7.80 -10.49 19.04
C PHE A 234 -9.32 -10.39 18.91
N SER A 235 -10.04 -11.50 19.00
CA SER A 235 -11.49 -11.51 19.05
C SER A 235 -11.97 -11.64 20.51
N PRO A 236 -13.00 -10.88 20.95
CA PRO A 236 -13.82 -9.95 20.15
C PRO A 236 -13.27 -8.53 20.05
N TYR A 237 -12.20 -8.18 20.79
CA TYR A 237 -11.78 -6.79 20.97
C TYR A 237 -11.41 -6.09 19.67
N TYR A 238 -10.48 -6.65 18.91
CA TYR A 238 -10.02 -6.04 17.65
C TYR A 238 -10.92 -6.40 16.47
N THR A 239 -11.61 -7.54 16.52
CA THR A 239 -12.65 -7.88 15.53
C THR A 239 -13.76 -6.82 15.49
N ILE A 240 -14.28 -6.40 16.67
CA ILE A 240 -15.31 -5.35 16.74
C ILE A 240 -14.74 -4.00 16.27
N LYS A 241 -13.50 -3.69 16.66
CA LYS A 241 -12.82 -2.45 16.27
C LYS A 241 -12.56 -2.39 14.76
N ASP A 242 -12.16 -3.50 14.16
CA ASP A 242 -11.98 -3.63 12.71
C ASP A 242 -13.31 -3.53 11.96
N LEU A 243 -14.40 -4.13 12.46
CA LEU A 243 -15.73 -3.98 11.87
C LEU A 243 -16.23 -2.54 11.92
N PHE A 244 -15.99 -1.82 13.01
CA PHE A 244 -16.30 -0.38 13.07
C PHE A 244 -15.48 0.41 12.04
N GLY A 245 -14.16 0.19 11.98
CA GLY A 245 -13.29 0.83 10.99
C GLY A 245 -13.72 0.52 9.55
N LEU A 246 -14.11 -0.73 9.28
CA LEU A 246 -14.68 -1.15 8.00
C LEU A 246 -15.99 -0.43 7.68
N SER A 247 -16.89 -0.26 8.64
CA SER A 247 -18.16 0.45 8.43
C SER A 247 -17.92 1.91 8.05
N VAL A 248 -16.98 2.59 8.72
CA VAL A 248 -16.57 3.96 8.38
C VAL A 248 -15.95 4.01 6.97
N PHE A 249 -15.03 3.11 6.67
CA PHE A 249 -14.43 3.01 5.34
C PHE A 249 -15.48 2.79 4.25
N LEU A 250 -16.41 1.86 4.44
CA LEU A 250 -17.49 1.58 3.48
C LEU A 250 -18.42 2.77 3.28
N SER A 251 -18.67 3.59 4.31
CA SER A 251 -19.47 4.81 4.18
C SER A 251 -18.82 5.83 3.24
N PHE A 252 -17.50 6.08 3.38
CA PHE A 252 -16.76 6.96 2.47
C PHE A 252 -16.63 6.34 1.07
N PHE A 253 -16.38 5.05 0.99
CA PHE A 253 -16.28 4.34 -0.29
C PHE A 253 -17.60 4.36 -1.05
N ALA A 254 -18.71 4.07 -0.39
CA ALA A 254 -20.05 4.18 -0.97
C ALA A 254 -20.36 5.61 -1.43
N ALA A 255 -20.01 6.60 -0.61
CA ALA A 255 -20.18 8.00 -1.01
C ALA A 255 -19.42 8.32 -2.31
N ALA A 256 -18.16 7.85 -2.46
CA ALA A 256 -17.40 8.02 -3.70
C ALA A 256 -18.09 7.31 -4.87
N VAL A 257 -18.47 6.03 -4.72
CA VAL A 257 -19.06 5.23 -5.79
C VAL A 257 -20.41 5.77 -6.27
N PHE A 258 -21.27 6.23 -5.35
CA PHE A 258 -22.65 6.62 -5.68
C PHE A 258 -22.82 8.12 -6.00
N PHE A 259 -21.99 9.00 -5.43
CA PHE A 259 -22.17 10.43 -5.56
C PHE A 259 -21.03 11.12 -6.32
N PHE A 260 -19.82 10.58 -6.30
CA PHE A 260 -18.63 11.20 -6.90
C PHE A 260 -17.77 10.19 -7.68
N PRO A 261 -18.35 9.30 -8.52
CA PRO A 261 -17.63 8.15 -9.10
C PRO A 261 -16.44 8.54 -9.99
N ASN A 262 -16.47 9.72 -10.59
CA ASN A 262 -15.46 10.18 -11.55
C ASN A 262 -14.45 11.17 -10.93
N PHE A 263 -14.61 11.53 -9.65
CA PHE A 263 -13.79 12.57 -9.00
C PHE A 263 -12.29 12.26 -8.99
N MET A 264 -11.94 10.98 -8.84
CA MET A 264 -10.54 10.53 -8.78
C MET A 264 -10.00 10.04 -10.13
N GLY A 265 -10.79 10.11 -11.21
CA GLY A 265 -10.40 9.75 -12.57
C GLY A 265 -10.04 10.96 -13.43
N HIS A 266 -9.52 10.72 -14.63
CA HIS A 266 -9.20 11.76 -15.61
C HIS A 266 -10.26 11.80 -16.72
N PRO A 267 -10.81 12.99 -17.07
CA PRO A 267 -11.87 13.11 -18.06
C PRO A 267 -11.47 12.63 -19.46
N ASP A 268 -10.22 12.86 -19.90
CA ASP A 268 -9.75 12.41 -21.22
C ASP A 268 -9.72 10.88 -21.37
N ASN A 269 -9.82 10.13 -20.28
CA ASN A 269 -9.89 8.65 -20.35
C ASN A 269 -11.28 8.12 -20.71
N TYR A 270 -12.27 9.03 -20.86
CA TYR A 270 -13.60 8.76 -21.44
C TYR A 270 -13.67 9.06 -22.93
N ILE A 271 -12.54 9.37 -23.55
CA ILE A 271 -12.36 9.54 -25.00
C ILE A 271 -11.53 8.34 -25.46
N GLU A 272 -11.98 7.64 -26.51
CA GLU A 272 -11.26 6.51 -27.09
C GLU A 272 -9.84 6.91 -27.51
N ALA A 273 -8.89 5.97 -27.33
CA ALA A 273 -7.49 6.20 -27.64
C ALA A 273 -7.28 6.54 -29.13
N ASN A 274 -6.65 7.69 -29.36
CA ASN A 274 -6.23 8.10 -30.71
C ASN A 274 -4.70 8.35 -30.72
N PRO A 275 -3.91 7.47 -31.36
CA PRO A 275 -2.46 7.61 -31.41
C PRO A 275 -1.99 8.84 -32.21
N MET A 276 -2.86 9.47 -33.00
CA MET A 276 -2.56 10.66 -33.81
C MET A 276 -2.81 11.98 -33.07
N VAL A 277 -3.44 11.92 -31.90
CA VAL A 277 -3.83 13.12 -31.12
C VAL A 277 -3.30 13.01 -29.70
N THR A 278 -2.21 13.71 -29.43
CA THR A 278 -1.62 13.74 -28.08
C THR A 278 -2.43 14.67 -27.18
N PRO A 279 -2.85 14.23 -25.98
CA PRO A 279 -3.48 15.10 -24.98
C PRO A 279 -2.56 16.24 -24.55
N ALA A 280 -3.14 17.40 -24.26
CA ALA A 280 -2.38 18.59 -23.84
C ALA A 280 -1.59 18.35 -22.55
N HIS A 281 -2.09 17.48 -21.67
CA HIS A 281 -1.45 17.18 -20.39
C HIS A 281 -1.61 15.71 -20.03
N ILE A 282 -0.52 14.95 -20.12
CA ILE A 282 -0.48 13.53 -19.76
C ILE A 282 0.00 13.42 -18.32
N VAL A 283 -0.89 12.97 -17.43
CA VAL A 283 -0.59 12.71 -16.01
C VAL A 283 -1.02 11.31 -15.63
N PRO A 284 -0.24 10.63 -14.77
CA PRO A 284 -0.68 9.36 -14.20
C PRO A 284 -1.75 9.57 -13.13
N GLU A 285 -2.37 8.48 -12.69
CA GLU A 285 -3.28 8.48 -11.55
C GLU A 285 -2.64 9.11 -10.30
N TRP A 286 -3.46 9.76 -9.46
CA TRP A 286 -3.02 10.60 -8.34
C TRP A 286 -2.02 9.91 -7.40
N TYR A 287 -2.15 8.61 -7.20
CA TYR A 287 -1.26 7.84 -6.31
C TYR A 287 0.15 7.62 -6.87
N PHE A 288 0.39 7.91 -8.15
CA PHE A 288 1.72 7.91 -8.77
C PHE A 288 2.35 9.32 -8.82
N LEU A 289 1.56 10.37 -8.63
CA LEU A 289 2.02 11.75 -8.80
C LEU A 289 3.26 12.13 -7.98
N PRO A 290 3.43 11.68 -6.72
CA PRO A 290 4.65 11.98 -5.97
C PRO A 290 5.92 11.46 -6.68
N PHE A 291 5.87 10.25 -7.20
CA PHE A 291 6.98 9.63 -7.94
C PHE A 291 7.17 10.27 -9.32
N TYR A 292 6.08 10.68 -9.95
CA TYR A 292 6.12 11.41 -11.22
C TYR A 292 6.71 12.81 -11.07
N ALA A 293 6.45 13.50 -9.95
CA ALA A 293 7.10 14.76 -9.63
C ALA A 293 8.62 14.59 -9.50
N ILE A 294 9.08 13.56 -8.77
CA ILE A 294 10.50 13.21 -8.60
C ILE A 294 11.15 12.95 -9.97
N LEU A 295 10.49 12.15 -10.83
CA LEU A 295 10.95 11.88 -12.21
C LEU A 295 11.21 13.18 -12.97
N ARG A 296 10.24 14.11 -12.98
CA ARG A 296 10.28 15.34 -13.75
C ARG A 296 11.16 16.44 -13.13
N ALA A 297 11.52 16.33 -11.84
CA ALA A 297 12.41 17.25 -11.16
C ALA A 297 13.85 17.21 -11.73
N ILE A 298 14.25 16.08 -12.30
CA ILE A 298 15.59 15.86 -12.85
C ILE A 298 15.56 16.09 -14.37
N PRO A 299 16.43 16.96 -14.92
CA PRO A 299 16.40 17.27 -16.34
C PRO A 299 16.81 16.11 -17.26
N ASP A 300 17.72 15.26 -16.80
CA ASP A 300 18.18 14.09 -17.53
C ASP A 300 17.22 12.91 -17.37
N LYS A 301 16.87 12.25 -18.49
CA LYS A 301 15.90 11.13 -18.51
C LYS A 301 16.36 9.97 -17.64
N LEU A 302 17.63 9.55 -17.76
CA LEU A 302 18.16 8.45 -16.96
C LEU A 302 18.19 8.80 -15.47
N GLY A 303 18.67 10.01 -15.15
CA GLY A 303 18.66 10.53 -13.79
C GLY A 303 17.25 10.55 -13.20
N GLY A 304 16.26 11.07 -13.94
CA GLY A 304 14.86 11.09 -13.50
C GLY A 304 14.33 9.69 -13.18
N VAL A 305 14.60 8.72 -14.04
CA VAL A 305 14.21 7.31 -13.86
C VAL A 305 14.90 6.71 -12.62
N LEU A 306 16.19 6.95 -12.44
CA LEU A 306 16.94 6.46 -11.27
C LEU A 306 16.40 7.06 -9.96
N PHE A 307 16.10 8.36 -9.94
CA PHE A 307 15.52 9.00 -8.75
C PHE A 307 14.11 8.50 -8.47
N MET A 308 13.26 8.33 -9.48
CA MET A 308 11.91 7.80 -9.31
C MET A 308 11.93 6.38 -8.69
N PHE A 309 12.71 5.46 -9.26
CA PHE A 309 12.86 4.12 -8.69
C PHE A 309 13.62 4.14 -7.36
N GLY A 310 14.61 5.03 -7.22
CA GLY A 310 15.35 5.25 -5.98
C GLY A 310 14.44 5.68 -4.82
N ALA A 311 13.40 6.45 -5.09
CA ALA A 311 12.42 6.85 -4.07
C ALA A 311 11.66 5.66 -3.46
N ILE A 312 11.45 4.60 -4.24
CA ILE A 312 10.87 3.36 -3.73
C ILE A 312 11.96 2.45 -3.13
N ALA A 313 13.10 2.37 -3.80
CA ALA A 313 14.22 1.52 -3.37
C ALA A 313 14.74 1.89 -1.97
N VAL A 314 14.75 3.17 -1.61
CA VAL A 314 15.18 3.62 -0.28
C VAL A 314 14.31 3.06 0.84
N LEU A 315 13.04 2.74 0.58
CA LEU A 315 12.14 2.13 1.56
C LEU A 315 12.56 0.70 1.90
N PHE A 316 13.19 -0.04 0.98
CA PHE A 316 13.70 -1.40 1.28
C PHE A 316 14.83 -1.38 2.30
N ILE A 317 15.71 -0.37 2.24
CA ILE A 317 16.87 -0.26 3.13
C ILE A 317 16.59 0.56 4.40
N LEU A 318 15.39 1.11 4.54
CA LEU A 318 14.97 1.95 5.66
C LEU A 318 15.24 1.31 7.04
N PRO A 319 14.97 0.01 7.28
CA PRO A 319 15.22 -0.61 8.59
C PRO A 319 16.67 -0.45 9.09
N TRP A 320 17.64 -0.35 8.18
CA TRP A 320 19.05 -0.20 8.50
C TRP A 320 19.54 1.26 8.50
N LEU A 321 18.79 2.17 7.87
CA LEU A 321 19.10 3.60 7.89
C LEU A 321 18.73 4.23 9.23
N ASP A 322 17.58 3.86 9.81
CA ASP A 322 17.15 4.37 11.13
C ASP A 322 17.78 3.58 12.27
N ARG A 323 18.94 4.03 12.75
CA ARG A 323 19.73 3.39 13.80
C ARG A 323 19.25 3.68 15.22
N SER A 324 18.20 4.50 15.42
CA SER A 324 17.66 4.76 16.78
C SER A 324 17.12 3.46 17.39
N SER A 325 17.42 3.23 18.67
CA SER A 325 16.85 2.09 19.44
C SER A 325 15.38 2.30 19.79
N VAL A 326 14.90 3.55 19.80
CA VAL A 326 13.52 3.90 20.09
C VAL A 326 12.67 3.84 18.83
N ARG A 327 11.54 3.09 18.89
CA ARG A 327 10.67 2.87 17.73
C ARG A 327 9.72 4.04 17.49
N SER A 328 8.86 4.33 18.46
CA SER A 328 7.76 5.29 18.29
C SER A 328 8.23 6.75 18.31
N SER A 329 7.74 7.53 17.32
CA SER A 329 7.95 8.99 17.24
C SER A 329 7.42 9.76 18.45
N GLN A 330 6.54 9.15 19.27
CA GLN A 330 6.06 9.77 20.50
C GLN A 330 7.20 10.08 21.48
N PHE A 331 8.26 9.28 21.45
CA PHE A 331 9.45 9.42 22.30
C PHE A 331 10.65 10.02 21.55
N ARG A 332 10.46 10.41 20.29
CA ARG A 332 11.48 10.96 19.40
C ARG A 332 11.07 12.35 18.94
N PRO A 333 11.32 13.40 19.73
CA PRO A 333 10.77 14.74 19.50
C PRO A 333 11.27 15.36 18.17
N ILE A 334 12.54 15.20 17.83
CA ILE A 334 13.11 15.73 16.57
C ILE A 334 12.56 14.92 15.39
N TYR A 335 12.63 13.58 15.45
CA TYR A 335 12.06 12.73 14.40
C TYR A 335 10.59 13.03 14.14
N LYS A 336 9.80 13.26 15.19
CA LYS A 336 8.37 13.58 15.08
C LYS A 336 8.12 14.83 14.21
N ILE A 337 8.95 15.86 14.34
CA ILE A 337 8.84 17.08 13.51
C ILE A 337 9.14 16.73 12.04
N PHE A 338 10.26 16.06 11.80
CA PHE A 338 10.66 15.68 10.45
C PHE A 338 9.71 14.67 9.79
N PHE A 339 9.05 13.82 10.57
CA PHE A 339 7.99 12.95 10.05
C PHE A 339 6.82 13.76 9.45
N TRP A 340 6.36 14.81 10.14
CA TRP A 340 5.30 15.66 9.62
C TRP A 340 5.73 16.46 8.41
N ILE A 341 6.99 16.90 8.37
CA ILE A 341 7.56 17.54 7.17
C ILE A 341 7.59 16.54 6.01
N LEU A 342 7.99 15.29 6.21
CA LEU A 342 7.96 14.25 5.18
C LEU A 342 6.54 13.99 4.65
N LEU A 343 5.56 13.91 5.54
CA LEU A 343 4.16 13.73 5.13
C LEU A 343 3.70 14.90 4.25
N PHE A 344 4.00 16.14 4.68
CA PHE A 344 3.70 17.34 3.88
C PHE A 344 4.45 17.32 2.54
N ASP A 345 5.70 16.95 2.53
CA ASP A 345 6.53 16.85 1.33
C ASP A 345 5.97 15.85 0.32
N CYS A 346 5.52 14.68 0.77
CA CYS A 346 4.87 13.70 -0.10
C CYS A 346 3.55 14.22 -0.69
N ILE A 347 2.76 14.97 0.07
CA ILE A 347 1.53 15.62 -0.41
C ILE A 347 1.88 16.72 -1.43
N LEU A 348 2.90 17.52 -1.12
CA LEU A 348 3.40 18.57 -2.03
C LEU A 348 3.91 17.97 -3.34
N LEU A 349 4.70 16.89 -3.29
CA LEU A 349 5.14 16.16 -4.48
C LEU A 349 3.94 15.64 -5.29
N GLY A 350 2.89 15.15 -4.64
CA GLY A 350 1.64 14.77 -5.30
C GLY A 350 1.00 15.94 -6.05
N TYR A 351 0.88 17.09 -5.41
CA TYR A 351 0.39 18.31 -6.05
C TYR A 351 1.26 18.74 -7.24
N LEU A 352 2.56 18.80 -7.03
CA LEU A 352 3.53 19.20 -8.07
C LEU A 352 3.55 18.21 -9.25
N GLY A 353 3.30 16.93 -9.00
CA GLY A 353 3.17 15.92 -10.04
C GLY A 353 1.98 16.15 -10.97
N ALA A 354 0.90 16.78 -10.48
CA ALA A 354 -0.25 17.17 -11.29
C ALA A 354 -0.07 18.49 -12.06
N MET A 355 0.91 19.31 -11.66
CA MET A 355 1.14 20.63 -12.30
C MET A 355 2.03 20.51 -13.55
N PRO A 356 2.00 21.49 -14.48
CA PRO A 356 2.93 21.57 -15.59
C PRO A 356 4.39 21.57 -15.12
N ALA A 357 5.29 20.91 -15.89
CA ALA A 357 6.72 20.83 -15.54
C ALA A 357 7.48 22.08 -15.99
N GLU A 358 7.10 23.26 -15.50
CA GLU A 358 7.69 24.54 -15.88
C GLU A 358 7.72 25.56 -14.72
N GLY A 359 8.52 26.57 -14.88
CA GLY A 359 8.60 27.70 -13.95
C GLY A 359 8.85 27.29 -12.49
N ILE A 360 8.04 27.82 -11.59
CA ILE A 360 8.15 27.61 -10.15
C ILE A 360 7.89 26.15 -9.74
N TYR A 361 7.06 25.41 -10.47
CA TYR A 361 6.73 24.03 -10.15
C TYR A 361 7.95 23.10 -10.26
N VAL A 362 8.83 23.35 -11.24
CA VAL A 362 10.09 22.59 -11.37
C VAL A 362 11.03 22.87 -10.21
N LEU A 363 11.18 24.15 -9.81
CA LEU A 363 12.02 24.50 -8.67
C LEU A 363 11.52 23.84 -7.37
N LEU A 364 10.22 23.94 -7.10
CA LEU A 364 9.61 23.33 -5.91
C LEU A 364 9.72 21.80 -5.94
N SER A 365 9.55 21.16 -7.11
CA SER A 365 9.73 19.71 -7.26
C SER A 365 11.18 19.29 -6.96
N ARG A 366 12.18 20.07 -7.36
CA ARG A 366 13.58 19.80 -7.03
C ARG A 366 13.88 19.92 -5.54
N ILE A 367 13.34 20.95 -4.88
CA ILE A 367 13.49 21.15 -3.43
C ILE A 367 12.84 20.00 -2.67
N ALA A 368 11.60 19.65 -3.00
CA ALA A 368 10.87 18.55 -2.39
C ALA A 368 11.56 17.20 -2.63
N THR A 369 12.03 16.92 -3.86
CA THR A 369 12.82 15.73 -4.17
C THR A 369 14.11 15.67 -3.35
N ALA A 370 14.83 16.77 -3.23
CA ALA A 370 16.06 16.86 -2.43
C ALA A 370 15.75 16.57 -0.94
N TYR A 371 14.64 17.13 -0.41
CA TYR A 371 14.22 16.86 0.96
C TYR A 371 13.82 15.39 1.17
N TYR A 372 13.09 14.77 0.23
CA TYR A 372 12.72 13.35 0.31
C TYR A 372 13.95 12.46 0.52
N PHE A 373 14.97 12.61 -0.33
CA PHE A 373 16.21 11.82 -0.20
C PHE A 373 17.06 12.21 1.00
N PHE A 374 17.13 13.49 1.34
CA PHE A 374 17.78 13.96 2.56
C PHE A 374 17.15 13.30 3.81
N HIS A 375 15.84 13.22 3.86
CA HIS A 375 15.12 12.60 5.00
C HIS A 375 15.55 11.16 5.26
N PHE A 376 15.61 10.33 4.21
CA PHE A 376 15.96 8.92 4.37
C PHE A 376 17.47 8.66 4.44
N LEU A 377 18.27 9.30 3.59
CA LEU A 377 19.66 8.95 3.43
C LEU A 377 20.60 9.71 4.38
N ILE A 378 20.19 10.87 4.86
CA ILE A 378 21.03 11.74 5.73
C ILE A 378 20.41 11.85 7.11
N LEU A 379 19.16 12.28 7.21
CA LEU A 379 18.52 12.56 8.50
C LEU A 379 18.38 11.29 9.35
N PHE A 380 17.88 10.19 8.81
CA PHE A 380 17.71 8.94 9.57
C PHE A 380 19.02 8.42 10.20
N PRO A 381 20.14 8.30 9.46
CA PRO A 381 21.42 7.93 10.06
C PRO A 381 21.94 8.94 11.09
N LEU A 382 21.61 10.22 10.94
CA LEU A 382 22.09 11.30 11.81
C LEU A 382 21.31 11.41 13.11
N LEU A 383 20.00 11.14 13.09
CA LEU A 383 19.10 11.33 14.24
C LEU A 383 19.59 10.71 15.56
N PRO A 384 20.15 9.49 15.60
CA PRO A 384 20.64 8.89 16.85
C PRO A 384 21.73 9.70 17.55
N TYR A 385 22.45 10.55 16.84
CA TYR A 385 23.54 11.38 17.37
C TYR A 385 23.08 12.76 17.87
N ILE A 386 21.94 13.26 17.37
CA ILE A 386 21.45 14.61 17.68
C ILE A 386 20.17 14.62 18.48
N GLU A 387 19.46 13.50 18.56
CA GLU A 387 18.15 13.40 19.21
C GLU A 387 18.24 12.86 20.63
N LYS A 388 17.74 13.62 21.61
CA LYS A 388 17.47 13.12 22.97
C LYS A 388 16.07 12.52 23.01
N THR A 389 15.99 11.20 23.12
CA THR A 389 14.71 10.48 23.25
C THR A 389 14.12 10.68 24.64
N LYS A 390 12.78 10.66 24.73
CA LYS A 390 12.07 10.67 26.02
C LYS A 390 12.18 9.30 26.70
N PRO A 391 12.06 9.23 28.02
CA PRO A 391 12.01 7.96 28.76
C PRO A 391 10.87 7.09 28.26
N LEU A 392 11.15 5.78 28.08
CA LEU A 392 10.14 4.80 27.70
C LEU A 392 9.46 4.24 28.94
N PRO A 393 8.14 3.94 28.89
CA PRO A 393 7.47 3.17 29.93
C PRO A 393 8.07 1.77 30.05
N ILE A 394 8.01 1.15 31.22
CA ILE A 394 8.53 -0.19 31.45
C ILE A 394 7.69 -1.25 30.71
N SER A 395 6.37 -1.04 30.61
CA SER A 395 5.42 -1.93 29.92
C SER A 395 4.28 -1.14 29.27
N ILE A 396 3.50 -1.83 28.43
CA ILE A 396 2.29 -1.28 27.81
C ILE A 396 1.25 -0.91 28.88
N SER A 397 1.25 -1.60 30.01
CA SER A 397 0.30 -1.41 31.09
C SER A 397 0.67 -0.28 32.06
N GLU A 398 1.93 0.12 32.11
CA GLU A 398 2.44 1.12 33.08
C GLU A 398 1.69 2.46 33.02
N PRO A 399 1.37 3.04 31.85
CA PRO A 399 0.64 4.30 31.80
C PRO A 399 -0.74 4.27 32.46
N ILE A 400 -1.31 3.06 32.64
CA ILE A 400 -2.65 2.86 33.22
C ILE A 400 -2.54 2.44 34.69
N LEU A 401 -1.61 1.53 35.01
CA LEU A 401 -1.52 0.90 36.33
C LEU A 401 -0.56 1.64 37.28
N GLY A 402 0.26 2.56 36.77
CA GLY A 402 1.35 3.19 37.52
C GLY A 402 2.55 2.27 37.72
N GLY A 403 3.75 2.86 37.89
CA GLY A 403 5.02 2.13 37.90
C GLY A 403 5.15 1.07 39.02
N ALA A 404 4.63 1.34 40.19
CA ALA A 404 4.71 0.41 41.35
C ALA A 404 3.86 -0.87 41.14
N ALA A 405 2.69 -0.74 40.55
CA ALA A 405 1.81 -1.88 40.30
C ALA A 405 2.34 -2.80 39.19
N THR A 406 2.99 -2.21 38.16
CA THR A 406 3.64 -2.99 37.11
C THR A 406 4.88 -3.71 37.58
N ALA A 407 5.72 -3.09 38.43
CA ALA A 407 6.90 -3.72 39.02
C ALA A 407 6.52 -4.96 39.86
N SER A 408 5.46 -4.89 40.64
CA SER A 408 4.98 -6.05 41.44
C SER A 408 4.47 -7.19 40.61
N ALA A 409 3.81 -6.91 39.46
CA ALA A 409 3.30 -7.92 38.53
C ALA A 409 4.42 -8.67 37.80
N PHE A 410 5.58 -8.05 37.58
CA PHE A 410 6.76 -8.70 37.01
C PHE A 410 7.54 -9.52 38.03
N ALA A 411 7.71 -9.02 39.27
CA ALA A 411 8.44 -9.70 40.33
C ALA A 411 7.79 -11.04 40.77
N THR A 412 6.48 -11.17 40.63
CA THR A 412 5.74 -12.40 40.92
C THR A 412 5.90 -13.50 39.85
N ARG A 413 6.43 -13.16 38.66
CA ARG A 413 6.65 -14.13 37.56
C ARG A 413 8.05 -14.72 37.51
N GLU A 414 9.07 -14.01 37.98
CA GLU A 414 10.42 -14.56 38.11
C GLU A 414 10.53 -15.61 39.21
N LYS A 415 9.50 -15.72 40.06
CA LYS A 415 9.43 -16.72 41.16
C LYS A 415 8.55 -17.94 40.87
N LYS A 416 8.02 -18.08 39.66
CA LYS A 416 7.29 -19.27 39.17
C LYS A 416 7.98 -19.85 37.92
#